data_9c73a28f506ba1059ad4d3e870bc1d9f
#
_entry.id   9c73a28f506ba1059ad4d3e870bc1d9f
#
_cell.length_a   1.000
_cell.length_b   1.000
_cell.length_c   1.000
_cell.angle_alpha   90.00
_cell.angle_beta   90.00
_cell.angle_gamma   90.00
#
_symmetry.space_group_name_H-M   'P 1'
#
loop_
_entity.id
_entity.type
_entity.pdbx_description
1 polymer ?
#
loop_
_entity_poly.entity_id
_entity_poly.type
_entity_poly.pdbx_seq_one_letter_code
_entity_poly.pdbx_strand_id
1 'polypeptide(L)'
;MASSKGKKKVVVKPFLKGKPTDEYTVRQSLKFFGILLLTAFMTFLVCSLTSFKEDILRILISIVIEVLVLLIFFDRGASLGMDAVARGEILYQHIEKGTAVSDSEKKIPFHFLKGYTIGILGSLLFFIFALILAFTAERQMTGAGVLPSWMDTYLRRTEISSALSQYSQSAPVSFTDIVRIFVRILIMPFINMAGAENRDLLLVLERISPILVLLPALSYGTGYLTGPSRRTLIHSEIAENRRKRISREKKEKRARMSATPKGPEQLN
;
A
#
# COMPACT_ATOMS: atom_id res chain seq x y z
N MET A 1 37.11 20.90 18.86
CA MET A 1 37.19 20.88 17.39
C MET A 1 35.95 20.16 16.82
N ALA A 2 34.95 20.89 16.37
CA ALA A 2 33.73 20.34 15.79
C ALA A 2 34.01 19.86 14.35
N SER A 3 33.95 18.56 14.13
CA SER A 3 34.06 17.94 12.81
C SER A 3 32.90 18.45 11.94
N SER A 4 33.21 19.32 11.00
CA SER A 4 32.31 19.72 9.92
C SER A 4 31.87 18.45 9.16
N LYS A 5 30.67 17.92 9.45
CA LYS A 5 30.03 16.91 8.61
C LYS A 5 29.79 17.50 7.24
N GLY A 6 30.73 17.27 6.31
CA GLY A 6 30.63 17.70 4.92
C GLY A 6 29.29 17.29 4.35
N LYS A 7 28.49 18.25 3.86
CA LYS A 7 27.20 18.03 3.20
C LYS A 7 27.38 16.98 2.12
N LYS A 8 26.70 15.83 2.26
CA LYS A 8 26.71 14.77 1.24
C LYS A 8 26.28 15.38 -0.10
N LYS A 9 27.13 15.27 -1.10
CA LYS A 9 26.85 15.79 -2.45
C LYS A 9 25.75 14.91 -3.06
N VAL A 10 24.53 15.44 -3.14
CA VAL A 10 23.38 14.73 -3.72
C VAL A 10 23.61 14.61 -5.22
N VAL A 11 23.57 13.38 -5.75
CA VAL A 11 23.71 13.11 -7.19
C VAL A 11 22.32 12.97 -7.78
N VAL A 12 21.88 14.00 -8.50
CA VAL A 12 20.61 13.98 -9.24
C VAL A 12 20.91 13.69 -10.70
N LYS A 13 20.28 12.66 -11.28
CA LYS A 13 20.33 12.40 -12.72
C LYS A 13 19.08 12.95 -13.40
N PRO A 14 19.20 13.51 -14.60
CA PRO A 14 18.04 13.92 -15.38
C PRO A 14 17.24 12.69 -15.82
N PHE A 15 15.91 12.82 -15.86
CA PHE A 15 15.03 11.78 -16.35
C PHE A 15 13.86 12.38 -17.15
N LEU A 16 13.36 11.60 -18.11
CA LEU A 16 12.20 11.96 -18.91
C LEU A 16 10.92 11.80 -18.06
N LYS A 17 10.03 12.79 -18.13
CA LYS A 17 8.70 12.74 -17.50
C LYS A 17 7.70 12.05 -18.43
N GLY A 18 6.91 11.12 -17.91
CA GLY A 18 5.87 10.41 -18.64
C GLY A 18 4.53 11.13 -18.63
N LYS A 19 3.46 10.37 -18.96
CA LYS A 19 2.05 10.80 -18.89
C LYS A 19 1.34 10.16 -17.69
N PRO A 20 0.24 10.76 -17.18
CA PRO A 20 -0.50 10.22 -16.03
C PRO A 20 -1.22 8.92 -16.36
N THR A 21 -1.69 8.76 -17.59
CA THR A 21 -2.45 7.59 -18.06
C THR A 21 -1.83 7.02 -19.33
N ASP A 22 -1.62 5.71 -19.34
CA ASP A 22 -1.15 4.92 -20.48
C ASP A 22 -1.59 3.47 -20.30
N GLU A 23 -1.34 2.62 -21.28
CA GLU A 23 -1.64 1.19 -21.22
C GLU A 23 -0.91 0.50 -20.04
N TYR A 24 0.32 0.93 -19.75
CA TYR A 24 1.08 0.44 -18.59
C TYR A 24 0.38 0.79 -17.28
N THR A 25 -0.23 1.98 -17.16
CA THR A 25 -1.01 2.40 -15.99
C THR A 25 -2.20 1.47 -15.76
N VAL A 26 -2.94 1.10 -16.81
CA VAL A 26 -4.07 0.17 -16.73
C VAL A 26 -3.60 -1.23 -16.27
N ARG A 27 -2.50 -1.72 -16.82
CA ARG A 27 -1.93 -3.01 -16.40
C ARG A 27 -1.49 -2.99 -14.93
N GLN A 28 -0.93 -1.89 -14.44
CA GLN A 28 -0.54 -1.76 -13.04
C GLN A 28 -1.76 -1.60 -12.11
N SER A 29 -2.83 -0.94 -12.54
CA SER A 29 -4.06 -0.85 -11.77
C SER A 29 -4.75 -2.21 -11.60
N LEU A 30 -4.67 -3.10 -12.59
CA LEU A 30 -5.17 -4.46 -12.46
C LEU A 30 -4.33 -5.27 -11.44
N LYS A 31 -3.00 -5.09 -11.42
CA LYS A 31 -2.14 -5.69 -10.39
C LYS A 31 -2.45 -5.14 -9.01
N PHE A 32 -2.67 -3.82 -8.90
CA PHE A 32 -3.07 -3.19 -7.64
C PHE A 32 -4.40 -3.76 -7.13
N PHE A 33 -5.41 -3.93 -8.00
CA PHE A 33 -6.68 -4.58 -7.67
C PHE A 33 -6.48 -5.98 -7.08
N GLY A 34 -5.66 -6.82 -7.72
CA GLY A 34 -5.36 -8.16 -7.21
C GLY A 34 -4.66 -8.15 -5.84
N ILE A 35 -3.71 -7.24 -5.64
CA ILE A 35 -3.02 -7.07 -4.34
C ILE A 35 -4.02 -6.58 -3.28
N LEU A 36 -4.90 -5.64 -3.61
CA LEU A 36 -5.91 -5.11 -2.69
C LEU A 36 -6.87 -6.21 -2.24
N LEU A 37 -7.35 -7.04 -3.17
CA LEU A 37 -8.22 -8.18 -2.86
C LEU A 37 -7.52 -9.21 -1.97
N LEU A 38 -6.28 -9.57 -2.30
CA LEU A 38 -5.49 -10.50 -1.48
C LEU A 38 -5.24 -9.93 -0.07
N THR A 39 -4.89 -8.65 0.02
CA THR A 39 -4.63 -7.99 1.31
C THR A 39 -5.91 -7.92 2.14
N ALA A 40 -7.06 -7.58 1.54
CA ALA A 40 -8.35 -7.56 2.23
C ALA A 40 -8.72 -8.95 2.79
N PHE A 41 -8.51 -10.02 2.00
CA PHE A 41 -8.73 -11.38 2.45
C PHE A 41 -7.81 -11.78 3.61
N MET A 42 -6.51 -11.47 3.52
CA MET A 42 -5.57 -11.73 4.61
C MET A 42 -5.91 -10.93 5.87
N THR A 43 -6.28 -9.67 5.71
CA THR A 43 -6.72 -8.81 6.82
C THR A 43 -7.96 -9.35 7.49
N PHE A 44 -8.94 -9.83 6.71
CA PHE A 44 -10.13 -10.48 7.22
C PHE A 44 -9.78 -11.72 8.07
N LEU A 45 -8.90 -12.60 7.58
CA LEU A 45 -8.47 -13.77 8.35
C LEU A 45 -7.80 -13.38 9.67
N VAL A 46 -6.87 -12.42 9.63
CA VAL A 46 -6.15 -11.96 10.83
C VAL A 46 -7.11 -11.31 11.83
N CYS A 47 -8.01 -10.44 11.39
CA CYS A 47 -9.00 -9.80 12.26
C CYS A 47 -9.98 -10.81 12.85
N SER A 48 -10.37 -11.85 12.09
CA SER A 48 -11.24 -12.92 12.61
C SER A 48 -10.56 -13.75 13.71
N LEU A 49 -9.25 -13.98 13.61
CA LEU A 49 -8.46 -14.67 14.63
C LEU A 49 -8.18 -13.79 15.86
N THR A 50 -8.15 -12.46 15.69
CA THR A 50 -7.83 -11.50 16.75
C THR A 50 -9.05 -10.84 17.37
N SER A 51 -10.21 -11.51 17.31
CA SER A 51 -11.47 -11.03 17.89
C SER A 51 -11.46 -11.19 19.43
N PHE A 52 -10.78 -10.27 20.12
CA PHE A 52 -10.70 -10.26 21.59
C PHE A 52 -11.96 -9.67 22.22
N LYS A 53 -12.32 -10.18 23.41
CA LYS A 53 -13.42 -9.65 24.21
C LYS A 53 -13.12 -8.27 24.78
N GLU A 54 -11.83 -7.98 25.04
CA GLU A 54 -11.39 -6.70 25.58
C GLU A 54 -11.34 -5.65 24.49
N ASP A 55 -12.14 -4.59 24.63
CA ASP A 55 -12.28 -3.52 23.62
C ASP A 55 -10.97 -2.81 23.31
N ILE A 56 -10.18 -2.49 24.34
CA ILE A 56 -8.92 -1.73 24.18
C ILE A 56 -7.92 -2.53 23.35
N LEU A 57 -7.75 -3.81 23.64
CA LEU A 57 -6.80 -4.67 22.94
C LEU A 57 -7.23 -4.88 21.48
N ARG A 58 -8.54 -5.08 21.27
CA ARG A 58 -9.13 -5.21 19.92
C ARG A 58 -8.88 -3.98 19.07
N ILE A 59 -9.13 -2.78 19.61
CA ILE A 59 -8.90 -1.50 18.92
C ILE A 59 -7.41 -1.33 18.60
N LEU A 60 -6.52 -1.55 19.55
CA LEU A 60 -5.09 -1.35 19.38
C LEU A 60 -4.54 -2.28 18.29
N ILE A 61 -4.89 -3.56 18.30
CA ILE A 61 -4.45 -4.53 17.28
C ILE A 61 -5.00 -4.14 15.90
N SER A 62 -6.25 -3.72 15.82
CA SER A 62 -6.85 -3.30 14.54
C SER A 62 -6.17 -2.06 13.96
N ILE A 63 -5.76 -1.09 14.78
CA ILE A 63 -4.97 0.06 14.35
C ILE A 63 -3.61 -0.41 13.79
N VAL A 64 -2.92 -1.32 14.49
CA VAL A 64 -1.64 -1.84 14.01
C VAL A 64 -1.79 -2.54 12.67
N ILE A 65 -2.83 -3.37 12.51
CA ILE A 65 -3.11 -4.06 11.24
C ILE A 65 -3.33 -3.05 10.12
N GLU A 66 -4.16 -2.02 10.33
CA GLU A 66 -4.43 -1.00 9.31
C GLU A 66 -3.16 -0.23 8.93
N VAL A 67 -2.36 0.18 9.90
CA VAL A 67 -1.07 0.86 9.64
C VAL A 67 -0.15 -0.04 8.81
N LEU A 68 -0.04 -1.33 9.12
CA LEU A 68 0.75 -2.28 8.34
C LEU A 68 0.24 -2.41 6.90
N VAL A 69 -1.07 -2.46 6.69
CA VAL A 69 -1.69 -2.48 5.36
C VAL A 69 -1.29 -1.23 4.59
N LEU A 70 -1.44 -0.04 5.18
CA LEU A 70 -1.08 1.22 4.53
C LEU A 70 0.42 1.29 4.21
N LEU A 71 1.30 0.79 5.09
CA LEU A 71 2.74 0.71 4.84
C LEU A 71 3.09 -0.22 3.67
N ILE A 72 2.41 -1.36 3.53
CA ILE A 72 2.59 -2.27 2.40
C ILE A 72 2.26 -1.56 1.09
N PHE A 73 1.13 -0.86 1.01
CA PHE A 73 0.75 -0.12 -0.19
C PHE A 73 1.68 1.06 -0.47
N PHE A 74 2.11 1.78 0.57
CA PHE A 74 3.10 2.84 0.45
C PHE A 74 4.41 2.34 -0.14
N ASP A 75 4.96 1.23 0.36
CA ASP A 75 6.22 0.69 -0.12
C ASP A 75 6.11 0.14 -1.54
N ARG A 76 5.00 -0.50 -1.89
CA ARG A 76 4.70 -0.92 -3.27
C ARG A 76 4.63 0.27 -4.23
N GLY A 77 3.97 1.34 -3.81
CA GLY A 77 3.93 2.60 -4.58
C GLY A 77 5.33 3.20 -4.76
N ALA A 78 6.11 3.27 -3.69
CA ALA A 78 7.47 3.80 -3.73
C ALA A 78 8.40 2.99 -4.63
N SER A 79 8.31 1.66 -4.61
CA SER A 79 9.06 0.77 -5.49
C SER A 79 8.72 1.04 -6.96
N LEU A 80 7.42 1.08 -7.30
CA LEU A 80 7.00 1.41 -8.67
C LEU A 80 7.43 2.83 -9.10
N GLY A 81 7.39 3.79 -8.17
CA GLY A 81 7.88 5.16 -8.41
C GLY A 81 9.35 5.20 -8.75
N MET A 82 10.19 4.44 -8.03
CA MET A 82 11.62 4.31 -8.32
C MET A 82 11.86 3.68 -9.69
N ASP A 83 11.12 2.63 -10.03
CA ASP A 83 11.23 1.95 -11.34
C ASP A 83 10.82 2.88 -12.49
N ALA A 84 9.79 3.70 -12.28
CA ALA A 84 9.34 4.69 -13.26
C ALA A 84 10.39 5.77 -13.51
N VAL A 85 11.08 6.24 -12.45
CA VAL A 85 12.22 7.18 -12.58
C VAL A 85 13.39 6.52 -13.29
N ALA A 86 13.74 5.28 -12.93
CA ALA A 86 14.84 4.54 -13.56
C ALA A 86 14.62 4.38 -15.07
N ARG A 87 13.38 4.05 -15.48
CA ARG A 87 13.02 4.01 -16.91
C ARG A 87 13.16 5.38 -17.57
N GLY A 88 12.75 6.45 -16.88
CA GLY A 88 12.94 7.82 -17.35
C GLY A 88 14.40 8.21 -17.55
N GLU A 89 15.32 7.76 -16.67
CA GLU A 89 16.77 7.95 -16.79
C GLU A 89 17.33 7.22 -18.03
N ILE A 90 16.90 5.96 -18.24
CA ILE A 90 17.34 5.16 -19.39
C ILE A 90 16.88 5.80 -20.70
N LEU A 91 15.61 6.17 -20.79
CA LEU A 91 15.06 6.82 -22.00
C LEU A 91 15.72 8.17 -22.28
N TYR A 92 16.02 8.94 -21.24
CA TYR A 92 16.78 10.20 -21.39
C TYR A 92 18.17 9.95 -22.02
N GLN A 93 18.88 8.91 -21.54
CA GLN A 93 20.18 8.53 -22.11
C GLN A 93 20.09 8.02 -23.56
N HIS A 94 19.01 7.32 -23.92
CA HIS A 94 18.78 6.87 -25.30
C HIS A 94 18.57 8.05 -26.24
N ILE A 95 17.76 9.05 -25.82
CA ILE A 95 17.55 10.28 -26.60
C ILE A 95 18.85 11.07 -26.76
N GLU A 96 19.65 11.19 -25.70
CA GLU A 96 20.94 11.87 -25.71
C GLU A 96 21.94 11.21 -26.68
N LYS A 97 21.86 9.88 -26.83
CA LYS A 97 22.67 9.11 -27.80
C LYS A 97 22.11 9.10 -29.21
N GLY A 98 20.99 9.81 -29.47
CA GLY A 98 20.35 9.83 -30.79
C GLY A 98 19.58 8.56 -31.16
N THR A 99 19.33 7.65 -30.20
CA THR A 99 18.53 6.44 -30.44
C THR A 99 17.05 6.79 -30.52
N ALA A 100 16.35 6.31 -31.56
CA ALA A 100 14.91 6.51 -31.69
C ALA A 100 14.16 5.80 -30.55
N VAL A 101 13.31 6.54 -29.85
CA VAL A 101 12.47 6.04 -28.77
C VAL A 101 11.01 6.11 -29.20
N SER A 102 10.27 5.01 -29.04
CA SER A 102 8.83 4.95 -29.38
C SER A 102 8.02 5.93 -28.52
N ASP A 103 6.96 6.49 -29.11
CA ASP A 103 6.06 7.41 -28.39
C ASP A 103 5.27 6.70 -27.27
N SER A 104 5.06 5.39 -27.37
CA SER A 104 4.49 4.58 -26.29
C SER A 104 5.45 4.48 -25.10
N GLU A 105 6.76 4.30 -25.33
CA GLU A 105 7.76 4.25 -24.28
C GLU A 105 7.95 5.59 -23.57
N LYS A 106 7.84 6.72 -24.27
CA LYS A 106 7.90 8.07 -23.70
C LYS A 106 6.78 8.37 -22.69
N LYS A 107 5.66 7.60 -22.72
CA LYS A 107 4.55 7.77 -21.78
C LYS A 107 4.77 7.03 -20.45
N ILE A 108 5.59 5.97 -20.45
CA ILE A 108 5.78 5.08 -19.29
C ILE A 108 6.49 5.74 -18.09
N PRO A 109 7.49 6.63 -18.24
CA PRO A 109 8.23 7.20 -17.13
C PRO A 109 7.39 7.85 -16.05
N PHE A 110 8.07 8.32 -15.00
CA PHE A 110 7.47 8.93 -13.84
C PHE A 110 6.61 10.16 -14.18
N HIS A 111 5.40 10.18 -13.63
CA HIS A 111 4.51 11.33 -13.61
C HIS A 111 3.84 11.42 -12.23
N PHE A 112 3.75 12.62 -11.63
CA PHE A 112 3.32 12.79 -10.24
C PHE A 112 1.91 12.24 -9.94
N LEU A 113 0.97 12.29 -10.89
CA LEU A 113 -0.39 11.74 -10.72
C LEU A 113 -0.48 10.23 -10.99
N LYS A 114 0.52 9.62 -11.65
CA LYS A 114 0.43 8.23 -12.11
C LYS A 114 0.17 7.23 -10.99
N GLY A 115 0.80 7.42 -9.81
CA GLY A 115 0.57 6.57 -8.65
C GLY A 115 -0.88 6.61 -8.15
N TYR A 116 -1.46 7.81 -8.08
CA TYR A 116 -2.87 7.98 -7.69
C TYR A 116 -3.81 7.42 -8.75
N THR A 117 -3.55 7.62 -10.04
CA THR A 117 -4.39 7.04 -11.11
C THR A 117 -4.38 5.52 -11.07
N ILE A 118 -3.24 4.88 -10.81
CA ILE A 118 -3.15 3.42 -10.63
C ILE A 118 -3.99 2.98 -9.44
N GLY A 119 -3.84 3.62 -8.29
CA GLY A 119 -4.58 3.28 -7.08
C GLY A 119 -6.09 3.46 -7.22
N ILE A 120 -6.52 4.61 -7.74
CA ILE A 120 -7.96 4.93 -7.94
C ILE A 120 -8.59 3.99 -8.96
N LEU A 121 -7.95 3.77 -10.12
CA LEU A 121 -8.47 2.84 -11.13
C LEU A 121 -8.53 1.41 -10.60
N GLY A 122 -7.52 0.99 -9.83
CA GLY A 122 -7.49 -0.35 -9.25
C GLY A 122 -8.48 -0.57 -8.11
N SER A 123 -8.89 0.48 -7.40
CA SER A 123 -9.92 0.41 -6.35
C SER A 123 -11.33 0.77 -6.85
N LEU A 124 -11.49 1.14 -8.12
CA LEU A 124 -12.73 1.69 -8.66
C LEU A 124 -13.95 0.79 -8.42
N LEU A 125 -13.81 -0.52 -8.66
CA LEU A 125 -14.90 -1.48 -8.44
C LEU A 125 -15.34 -1.52 -6.97
N PHE A 126 -14.38 -1.54 -6.06
CA PHE A 126 -14.63 -1.55 -4.62
C PHE A 126 -15.24 -0.24 -4.15
N PHE A 127 -14.78 0.87 -4.72
CA PHE A 127 -15.32 2.20 -4.45
C PHE A 127 -16.79 2.32 -4.88
N ILE A 128 -17.16 1.75 -6.05
CA ILE A 128 -18.56 1.71 -6.50
C ILE A 128 -19.42 0.91 -5.50
N PHE A 129 -18.97 -0.27 -5.06
CA PHE A 129 -19.71 -1.05 -4.07
C PHE A 129 -19.82 -0.32 -2.72
N ALA A 130 -18.77 0.35 -2.31
CA ALA A 130 -18.80 1.17 -1.09
C ALA A 130 -19.77 2.37 -1.21
N LEU A 131 -19.86 3.00 -2.39
CA LEU A 131 -20.86 4.05 -2.66
C LEU A 131 -22.28 3.51 -2.60
N ILE A 132 -22.55 2.37 -3.23
CA ILE A 132 -23.86 1.73 -3.16
C ILE A 132 -24.23 1.48 -1.69
N LEU A 133 -23.31 0.91 -0.92
CA LEU A 133 -23.54 0.66 0.50
C LEU A 133 -23.77 1.97 1.28
N ALA A 134 -22.96 3.00 1.05
CA ALA A 134 -23.08 4.26 1.78
C ALA A 134 -24.46 4.92 1.64
N PHE A 135 -25.07 4.82 0.45
CA PHE A 135 -26.39 5.36 0.17
C PHE A 135 -27.55 4.44 0.59
N THR A 136 -27.32 3.12 0.64
CA THR A 136 -28.36 2.14 0.98
C THR A 136 -28.23 1.59 2.40
N ALA A 137 -27.21 2.03 3.17
CA ALA A 137 -26.99 1.54 4.52
C ALA A 137 -28.10 1.97 5.47
N GLU A 138 -28.78 0.97 6.03
CA GLU A 138 -29.78 1.10 7.06
C GLU A 138 -29.29 0.41 8.35
N ARG A 139 -29.84 0.88 9.49
CA ARG A 139 -29.50 0.29 10.79
C ARG A 139 -29.99 -1.15 10.82
N GLN A 140 -29.06 -2.08 10.95
CA GLN A 140 -29.39 -3.49 11.09
C GLN A 140 -29.93 -3.77 12.49
N MET A 141 -31.15 -4.27 12.56
CA MET A 141 -31.75 -4.75 13.80
C MET A 141 -31.18 -6.10 14.23
N THR A 142 -30.83 -6.94 13.23
CA THR A 142 -30.22 -8.25 13.42
C THR A 142 -28.98 -8.37 12.50
N GLY A 143 -27.88 -8.95 12.98
CA GLY A 143 -26.70 -9.22 12.13
C GLY A 143 -27.00 -10.35 11.15
N ALA A 144 -27.13 -10.08 9.84
CA ALA A 144 -27.26 -11.07 8.76
C ALA A 144 -28.15 -12.30 9.07
N GLY A 145 -29.31 -12.09 9.66
CA GLY A 145 -30.22 -13.18 10.05
C GLY A 145 -29.84 -13.93 11.34
N VAL A 146 -28.73 -13.58 11.97
CA VAL A 146 -28.33 -14.14 13.27
C VAL A 146 -28.99 -13.32 14.38
N LEU A 147 -29.85 -13.94 15.12
CA LEU A 147 -30.47 -13.36 16.31
C LEU A 147 -29.37 -13.01 17.34
N PRO A 148 -29.45 -11.86 18.04
CA PRO A 148 -28.52 -11.55 19.13
C PRO A 148 -28.49 -12.67 20.18
N SER A 149 -27.36 -12.97 20.78
CA SER A 149 -27.16 -14.05 21.74
C SER A 149 -28.12 -14.03 22.94
N TRP A 150 -28.57 -12.83 23.35
CA TRP A 150 -29.59 -12.68 24.40
C TRP A 150 -30.97 -13.15 23.95
N MET A 151 -31.28 -13.23 22.66
CA MET A 151 -32.54 -13.79 22.13
C MET A 151 -32.63 -15.33 22.23
N ASP A 152 -31.52 -16.03 22.40
CA ASP A 152 -31.53 -17.52 22.58
C ASP A 152 -32.40 -17.93 23.75
N THR A 153 -32.46 -17.12 24.80
CA THR A 153 -33.31 -17.36 25.96
C THR A 153 -34.81 -17.25 25.64
N TYR A 154 -35.15 -16.36 24.68
CA TYR A 154 -36.54 -16.18 24.22
C TYR A 154 -36.95 -17.22 23.17
N LEU A 155 -36.01 -17.73 22.36
CA LEU A 155 -36.24 -18.83 21.41
C LEU A 155 -36.65 -20.13 22.11
N ARG A 156 -36.28 -20.31 23.37
CA ARG A 156 -36.65 -21.47 24.17
C ARG A 156 -38.08 -21.38 24.72
N ARG A 157 -38.74 -20.22 24.63
CA ARG A 157 -40.14 -20.05 25.06
C ARG A 157 -41.06 -20.34 23.89
N THR A 158 -41.91 -21.37 24.03
CA THR A 158 -42.83 -21.88 22.99
C THR A 158 -43.78 -20.82 22.43
N GLU A 159 -44.11 -19.79 23.23
CA GLU A 159 -45.02 -18.71 22.84
C GLU A 159 -44.40 -17.71 21.87
N ILE A 160 -43.11 -17.51 21.93
CA ILE A 160 -42.37 -16.46 21.16
C ILE A 160 -41.48 -17.13 20.09
N SER A 161 -41.12 -18.37 20.26
CA SER A 161 -40.19 -19.10 19.39
C SER A 161 -40.68 -19.18 17.94
N SER A 162 -41.97 -19.38 17.71
CA SER A 162 -42.55 -19.42 16.36
C SER A 162 -42.47 -18.06 15.64
N ALA A 163 -42.76 -16.96 16.34
CA ALA A 163 -42.66 -15.63 15.77
C ALA A 163 -41.21 -15.21 15.49
N LEU A 164 -40.28 -15.56 16.40
CA LEU A 164 -38.85 -15.27 16.21
C LEU A 164 -38.22 -16.13 15.13
N SER A 165 -38.61 -17.40 15.01
CA SER A 165 -38.15 -18.30 13.93
C SER A 165 -38.66 -17.81 12.56
N GLN A 166 -39.91 -17.36 12.48
CA GLN A 166 -40.48 -16.79 11.28
C GLN A 166 -39.77 -15.48 10.89
N TYR A 167 -39.42 -14.65 11.86
CA TYR A 167 -38.65 -13.42 11.63
C TYR A 167 -37.22 -13.70 11.16
N SER A 168 -36.57 -14.75 11.68
CA SER A 168 -35.22 -15.17 11.25
C SER A 168 -35.20 -15.86 9.87
N GLN A 169 -36.30 -16.54 9.48
CA GLN A 169 -36.40 -17.27 8.23
C GLN A 169 -36.89 -16.41 7.04
N SER A 170 -37.53 -15.26 7.30
CA SER A 170 -38.27 -14.53 6.29
C SER A 170 -37.51 -13.38 5.61
N ALA A 171 -36.26 -13.11 5.96
CA ALA A 171 -35.48 -12.07 5.29
C ALA A 171 -34.67 -12.69 4.14
N PRO A 172 -35.14 -12.61 2.86
CA PRO A 172 -34.31 -13.03 1.74
C PRO A 172 -33.04 -12.18 1.71
N VAL A 173 -31.90 -12.83 1.44
CA VAL A 173 -30.63 -12.13 1.29
C VAL A 173 -30.76 -11.12 0.15
N SER A 174 -30.74 -9.84 0.49
CA SER A 174 -30.82 -8.76 -0.49
C SER A 174 -29.45 -8.56 -1.17
N PHE A 175 -29.46 -8.01 -2.37
CA PHE A 175 -28.22 -7.56 -3.03
C PHE A 175 -27.41 -6.62 -2.14
N THR A 176 -28.06 -5.74 -1.38
CA THR A 176 -27.41 -4.82 -0.43
C THR A 176 -26.68 -5.58 0.69
N ASP A 177 -27.16 -6.74 1.11
CA ASP A 177 -26.49 -7.56 2.15
C ASP A 177 -25.20 -8.19 1.59
N ILE A 178 -25.22 -8.63 0.34
CA ILE A 178 -24.02 -9.14 -0.34
C ILE A 178 -22.97 -8.03 -0.47
N VAL A 179 -23.39 -6.85 -0.94
CA VAL A 179 -22.51 -5.68 -1.05
C VAL A 179 -21.96 -5.30 0.32
N ARG A 180 -22.79 -5.32 1.36
CA ARG A 180 -22.40 -5.02 2.74
C ARG A 180 -21.32 -5.98 3.24
N ILE A 181 -21.50 -7.28 3.07
CA ILE A 181 -20.50 -8.29 3.48
C ILE A 181 -19.18 -8.02 2.76
N PHE A 182 -19.24 -7.79 1.45
CA PHE A 182 -18.07 -7.54 0.64
C PHE A 182 -17.30 -6.28 1.06
N VAL A 183 -18.00 -5.17 1.26
CA VAL A 183 -17.39 -3.92 1.72
C VAL A 183 -16.84 -4.05 3.14
N ARG A 184 -17.57 -4.73 4.04
CA ARG A 184 -17.07 -4.97 5.41
C ARG A 184 -15.78 -5.78 5.44
N ILE A 185 -15.60 -6.75 4.54
CA ILE A 185 -14.32 -7.48 4.41
C ILE A 185 -13.19 -6.53 4.02
N LEU A 186 -13.44 -5.57 3.12
CA LEU A 186 -12.43 -4.59 2.69
C LEU A 186 -12.00 -3.64 3.81
N ILE A 187 -12.95 -3.23 4.67
CA ILE A 187 -12.71 -2.31 5.79
C ILE A 187 -12.67 -3.04 7.14
N MET A 188 -12.33 -4.34 7.13
CA MET A 188 -12.41 -5.21 8.31
C MET A 188 -11.69 -4.67 9.56
N PRO A 189 -10.51 -4.06 9.50
CA PRO A 189 -9.89 -3.48 10.69
C PRO A 189 -10.77 -2.44 11.38
N PHE A 190 -11.46 -1.59 10.60
CA PHE A 190 -12.37 -0.57 11.14
C PHE A 190 -13.63 -1.21 11.74
N ILE A 191 -14.17 -2.25 11.10
CA ILE A 191 -15.31 -3.01 11.63
C ILE A 191 -14.93 -3.68 12.96
N ASN A 192 -13.74 -4.27 13.04
CA ASN A 192 -13.23 -4.87 14.25
C ASN A 192 -13.03 -3.85 15.38
N MET A 193 -12.56 -2.62 15.06
CA MET A 193 -12.51 -1.52 16.04
C MET A 193 -13.87 -1.18 16.63
N ALA A 194 -14.91 -1.11 15.79
CA ALA A 194 -16.27 -0.77 16.23
C ALA A 194 -16.86 -1.84 17.14
N GLY A 195 -16.52 -3.11 16.88
CA GLY A 195 -17.14 -4.27 17.54
C GLY A 195 -18.53 -4.57 17.00
N ALA A 196 -18.94 -5.83 17.11
CA ALA A 196 -20.22 -6.32 16.56
C ALA A 196 -21.45 -5.75 17.26
N GLU A 197 -21.31 -5.30 18.51
CA GLU A 197 -22.42 -4.83 19.33
C GLU A 197 -22.78 -3.35 19.07
N ASN A 198 -21.84 -2.54 18.61
CA ASN A 198 -22.06 -1.11 18.37
C ASN A 198 -22.63 -0.84 16.98
N ARG A 199 -23.94 -1.07 16.83
CA ARG A 199 -24.66 -0.95 15.55
C ARG A 199 -24.66 0.44 14.97
N ASP A 200 -24.67 1.47 15.81
CA ASP A 200 -24.67 2.87 15.36
C ASP A 200 -23.32 3.23 14.75
N LEU A 201 -22.22 2.79 15.38
CA LEU A 201 -20.87 3.01 14.83
C LEU A 201 -20.66 2.21 13.53
N LEU A 202 -21.18 0.96 13.45
CA LEU A 202 -21.15 0.17 12.22
C LEU A 202 -21.86 0.88 11.07
N LEU A 203 -23.03 1.49 11.32
CA LEU A 203 -23.75 2.28 10.31
C LEU A 203 -22.94 3.49 9.85
N VAL A 204 -22.29 4.20 10.78
CA VAL A 204 -21.39 5.31 10.42
C VAL A 204 -20.25 4.83 9.54
N LEU A 205 -19.60 3.70 9.89
CA LEU A 205 -18.51 3.12 9.09
C LEU A 205 -18.97 2.71 7.69
N GLU A 206 -20.17 2.14 7.56
CA GLU A 206 -20.76 1.82 6.25
C GLU A 206 -20.98 3.07 5.40
N ARG A 207 -21.44 4.18 5.99
CA ARG A 207 -21.63 5.44 5.27
C ARG A 207 -20.33 6.11 4.84
N ILE A 208 -19.27 6.00 5.63
CA ILE A 208 -17.95 6.56 5.29
C ILE A 208 -17.05 5.54 4.53
N SER A 209 -17.55 4.33 4.28
CA SER A 209 -16.78 3.25 3.62
C SER A 209 -16.15 3.66 2.29
N PRO A 210 -16.72 4.55 1.42
CA PRO A 210 -16.04 4.98 0.20
C PRO A 210 -14.70 5.65 0.48
N ILE A 211 -14.60 6.43 1.55
CA ILE A 211 -13.36 7.09 1.94
C ILE A 211 -12.35 6.06 2.46
N LEU A 212 -12.82 5.12 3.30
CA LEU A 212 -11.97 4.08 3.89
C LEU A 212 -11.36 3.15 2.83
N VAL A 213 -12.16 2.76 1.84
CA VAL A 213 -11.72 1.92 0.71
C VAL A 213 -10.65 2.62 -0.16
N LEU A 214 -10.60 3.94 -0.19
CA LEU A 214 -9.60 4.70 -0.93
C LEU A 214 -8.28 4.89 -0.17
N LEU A 215 -8.21 4.64 1.13
CA LEU A 215 -6.99 4.82 1.93
C LEU A 215 -5.77 4.05 1.38
N PRO A 216 -5.88 2.76 0.99
CA PRO A 216 -4.77 2.05 0.36
C PRO A 216 -4.32 2.68 -0.96
N ALA A 217 -5.26 3.19 -1.78
CA ALA A 217 -4.95 3.88 -3.04
C ALA A 217 -4.22 5.20 -2.82
N LEU A 218 -4.61 5.97 -1.81
CA LEU A 218 -3.94 7.21 -1.41
C LEU A 218 -2.54 6.92 -0.86
N SER A 219 -2.41 5.90 -0.01
CA SER A 219 -1.11 5.47 0.51
C SER A 219 -0.15 5.03 -0.61
N TYR A 220 -0.66 4.27 -1.59
CA TYR A 220 0.10 3.87 -2.77
C TYR A 220 0.55 5.07 -3.61
N GLY A 221 -0.34 6.03 -3.85
CA GLY A 221 -0.04 7.26 -4.59
C GLY A 221 1.03 8.11 -3.89
N THR A 222 0.92 8.30 -2.57
CA THR A 222 1.92 9.02 -1.78
C THR A 222 3.27 8.30 -1.77
N GLY A 223 3.28 6.97 -1.65
CA GLY A 223 4.47 6.16 -1.80
C GLY A 223 5.15 6.38 -3.16
N TYR A 224 4.37 6.35 -4.25
CA TYR A 224 4.87 6.56 -5.61
C TYR A 224 5.57 7.92 -5.76
N LEU A 225 5.06 8.98 -5.14
CA LEU A 225 5.69 10.32 -5.16
C LEU A 225 7.09 10.33 -4.54
N THR A 226 7.42 9.42 -3.64
CA THR A 226 8.76 9.33 -3.04
C THR A 226 9.80 8.72 -3.99
N GLY A 227 9.39 8.18 -5.13
CA GLY A 227 10.26 7.50 -6.11
C GLY A 227 11.50 8.32 -6.51
N PRO A 228 11.38 9.59 -6.96
CA PRO A 228 12.53 10.42 -7.31
C PRO A 228 13.51 10.59 -6.14
N SER A 229 13.02 10.87 -4.94
CA SER A 229 13.85 11.06 -3.75
C SER A 229 14.59 9.78 -3.36
N ARG A 230 13.90 8.64 -3.34
CA ARG A 230 14.53 7.33 -3.08
C ARG A 230 15.59 6.99 -4.14
N ARG A 231 15.33 7.30 -5.42
CA ARG A 231 16.28 7.06 -6.51
C ARG A 231 17.55 7.91 -6.36
N THR A 232 17.41 9.18 -5.99
CA THR A 232 18.57 10.06 -5.73
C THR A 232 19.42 9.57 -4.56
N LEU A 233 18.80 9.02 -3.50
CA LEU A 233 19.53 8.40 -2.39
C LEU A 233 20.37 7.21 -2.87
N ILE A 234 19.78 6.31 -3.67
CA ILE A 234 20.51 5.16 -4.24
C ILE A 234 21.70 5.64 -5.08
N HIS A 235 21.53 6.65 -5.93
CA HIS A 235 22.65 7.19 -6.72
C HIS A 235 23.74 7.78 -5.84
N SER A 236 23.39 8.48 -4.76
CA SER A 236 24.36 9.05 -3.83
C SER A 236 25.13 7.97 -3.08
N GLU A 237 24.47 6.88 -2.67
CA GLU A 237 25.10 5.72 -2.03
C GLU A 237 26.05 4.98 -2.98
N ILE A 238 25.64 4.75 -4.22
CA ILE A 238 26.50 4.16 -5.26
C ILE A 238 27.76 5.02 -5.48
N ALA A 239 27.58 6.34 -5.58
CA ALA A 239 28.71 7.27 -5.77
C ALA A 239 29.65 7.26 -4.55
N GLU A 240 29.12 7.19 -3.32
CA GLU A 240 29.93 7.11 -2.10
C GLU A 240 30.70 5.79 -2.03
N ASN A 241 30.05 4.67 -2.32
CA ASN A 241 30.67 3.34 -2.32
C ASN A 241 31.79 3.26 -3.37
N ARG A 242 31.56 3.83 -4.57
CA ARG A 242 32.60 3.91 -5.62
C ARG A 242 33.81 4.73 -5.13
N ARG A 243 33.59 5.88 -4.47
CA ARG A 243 34.69 6.68 -3.91
C ARG A 243 35.48 5.93 -2.83
N LYS A 244 34.77 5.24 -1.92
CA LYS A 244 35.41 4.40 -0.90
C LYS A 244 36.26 3.29 -1.52
N ARG A 245 35.75 2.61 -2.55
CA ARG A 245 36.48 1.58 -3.29
C ARG A 245 37.76 2.14 -3.94
N ILE A 246 37.64 3.24 -4.69
CA ILE A 246 38.80 3.89 -5.32
C ILE A 246 39.85 4.33 -4.27
N SER A 247 39.40 4.85 -3.11
CA SER A 247 40.30 5.23 -2.02
C SER A 247 41.04 4.04 -1.42
N ARG A 248 40.35 2.88 -1.27
CA ARG A 248 40.99 1.62 -0.79
C ARG A 248 42.00 1.12 -1.81
N GLU A 249 41.64 1.04 -3.08
CA GLU A 249 42.55 0.61 -4.17
C GLU A 249 43.81 1.49 -4.25
N LYS A 250 43.66 2.82 -4.06
CA LYS A 250 44.80 3.74 -3.99
C LYS A 250 45.70 3.49 -2.78
N LYS A 251 45.11 3.22 -1.61
CA LYS A 251 45.89 2.89 -0.39
C LYS A 251 46.66 1.57 -0.57
N GLU A 252 46.01 0.55 -1.10
CA GLU A 252 46.66 -0.75 -1.39
C GLU A 252 47.80 -0.64 -2.39
N LYS A 253 47.61 0.14 -3.47
CA LYS A 253 48.69 0.42 -4.43
C LYS A 253 49.88 1.10 -3.79
N ARG A 254 49.65 2.13 -2.95
CA ARG A 254 50.70 2.83 -2.21
C ARG A 254 51.43 1.88 -1.24
N ALA A 255 50.70 1.03 -0.51
CA ALA A 255 51.29 0.06 0.40
C ALA A 255 52.16 -0.97 -0.36
N ARG A 256 51.71 -1.47 -1.53
CA ARG A 256 52.50 -2.36 -2.37
C ARG A 256 53.76 -1.68 -2.91
N MET A 257 53.69 -0.44 -3.35
CA MET A 257 54.86 0.33 -3.82
C MET A 257 55.85 0.62 -2.70
N SER A 258 55.39 0.85 -1.47
CA SER A 258 56.29 1.01 -0.32
C SER A 258 56.90 -0.31 0.20
N ALA A 259 56.25 -1.42 -0.06
CA ALA A 259 56.74 -2.76 0.31
C ALA A 259 57.70 -3.39 -0.72
N THR A 260 57.86 -2.79 -1.92
CA THR A 260 58.86 -3.23 -2.86
C THR A 260 60.23 -2.95 -2.32
N PRO A 261 61.11 -3.96 -2.05
CA PRO A 261 62.43 -3.70 -1.49
C PRO A 261 63.22 -2.78 -2.46
N LYS A 262 63.83 -1.72 -1.91
CA LYS A 262 64.86 -0.99 -2.64
C LYS A 262 65.89 -2.01 -3.05
N GLY A 263 66.11 -2.17 -4.36
CA GLY A 263 67.12 -3.08 -4.86
C GLY A 263 68.46 -2.86 -4.15
N PRO A 264 69.35 -3.88 -4.11
CA PRO A 264 70.62 -3.78 -3.40
C PRO A 264 71.34 -2.49 -3.83
N GLU A 265 71.70 -1.65 -2.83
CA GLU A 265 72.61 -0.57 -3.06
C GLU A 265 73.85 -1.11 -3.75
N GLN A 266 74.15 -0.67 -4.97
CA GLN A 266 75.42 -0.96 -5.61
C GLN A 266 76.50 -0.24 -4.77
N LEU A 267 77.20 -1.02 -3.92
CA LEU A 267 78.43 -0.60 -3.28
C LEU A 267 79.48 -0.47 -4.39
N ASN A 268 79.80 0.78 -4.77
CA ASN A 268 81.02 1.09 -5.49
C ASN A 268 82.13 1.27 -4.48
#